data_3981f850a0100f88fc0d2e74fdca99ff
#
_entry.id   3981f850a0100f88fc0d2e74fdca99ff
#
_cell.length_a   1.000
_cell.length_b   1.000
_cell.length_c   1.000
_cell.angle_alpha   90.00
_cell.angle_beta   90.00
_cell.angle_gamma   90.00
#
_symmetry.space_group_name_H-M   'P 1'
#
loop_
_entity.id
_entity.type
_entity.pdbx_description
1 polymer ?
#
loop_
_entity_poly.entity_id
_entity_poly.type
_entity_poly.pdbx_seq_one_letter_code
_entity_poly.pdbx_strand_id
1 'polypeptide(L)'
;MASDVLYLVKRTFVNPKDPIETRFNVDLPAAFTDLKAAKEKAKRVLIDEGYEKDFFPLYVINDGSSDWKHGDGVIIYAEGPSRELFKVEIETVPNREELEADETGRIGRPLHHILQTMIHYDEDRSGSRRDSVVEGTYIDRNAARNRALEVLLDGNTKEDFAEYDEYSNEEDSPFGPDVVVHAIKDNGENILVSIVSKY
;
A
#
# COMPACT_ATOMS: atom_id res chain seq x y z
N MET A 1 -1.90 24.35 -12.35
CA MET A 1 -3.07 23.88 -11.57
C MET A 1 -2.73 22.50 -11.09
N ALA A 2 -2.87 22.25 -9.80
CA ALA A 2 -2.67 20.89 -9.25
C ALA A 2 -3.66 19.92 -9.91
N SER A 3 -3.25 18.67 -10.06
CA SER A 3 -4.12 17.59 -10.54
C SER A 3 -5.13 17.22 -9.45
N ASP A 4 -6.36 16.87 -9.83
CA ASP A 4 -7.40 16.44 -8.87
C ASP A 4 -7.06 15.09 -8.21
N VAL A 5 -6.15 14.31 -8.81
CA VAL A 5 -5.75 12.99 -8.34
C VAL A 5 -4.24 12.83 -8.33
N LEU A 6 -3.77 11.91 -7.48
CA LEU A 6 -2.41 11.39 -7.48
C LEU A 6 -2.42 9.94 -7.94
N TYR A 7 -1.38 9.56 -8.68
CA TYR A 7 -1.07 8.20 -9.08
C TYR A 7 0.10 7.71 -8.23
N LEU A 8 -0.20 6.82 -7.31
CA LEU A 8 0.78 6.25 -6.40
C LEU A 8 1.32 4.94 -6.97
N VAL A 9 2.63 4.84 -7.06
CA VAL A 9 3.28 3.57 -7.36
C VAL A 9 3.33 2.78 -6.06
N LYS A 10 2.63 1.64 -6.01
CA LYS A 10 2.59 0.76 -4.84
C LYS A 10 3.26 -0.56 -5.17
N ARG A 11 4.22 -0.97 -4.33
CA ARG A 11 4.86 -2.26 -4.41
C ARG A 11 4.46 -3.11 -3.21
N THR A 12 3.81 -4.23 -3.46
CA THR A 12 3.48 -5.25 -2.47
C THR A 12 4.48 -6.40 -2.59
N PHE A 13 5.04 -6.82 -1.45
CA PHE A 13 5.90 -7.98 -1.32
C PHE A 13 5.30 -8.96 -0.33
N VAL A 14 5.26 -10.23 -0.70
CA VAL A 14 4.81 -11.31 0.20
C VAL A 14 5.85 -12.43 0.15
N ASN A 15 6.41 -12.78 1.32
CA ASN A 15 7.25 -13.97 1.44
C ASN A 15 6.54 -15.00 2.35
N PRO A 16 5.99 -16.09 1.79
CA PRO A 16 5.25 -17.08 2.55
C PRO A 16 6.09 -17.86 3.58
N LYS A 17 7.42 -17.77 3.48
CA LYS A 17 8.36 -18.43 4.40
C LYS A 17 8.75 -17.57 5.61
N ASP A 18 8.51 -16.27 5.52
CA ASP A 18 8.83 -15.36 6.61
C ASP A 18 7.83 -15.48 7.77
N PRO A 19 8.21 -15.08 8.99
CA PRO A 19 7.28 -14.87 10.09
C PRO A 19 6.12 -13.95 9.69
N ILE A 20 4.97 -14.10 10.35
CA ILE A 20 3.74 -13.36 10.01
C ILE A 20 3.99 -11.85 9.98
N GLU A 21 4.80 -11.33 10.89
CA GLU A 21 5.09 -9.91 11.06
C GLU A 21 5.84 -9.30 9.87
N THR A 22 6.70 -10.07 9.22
CA THR A 22 7.54 -9.62 8.10
C THR A 22 7.10 -10.19 6.76
N ARG A 23 6.13 -11.10 6.76
CA ARG A 23 5.65 -11.82 5.57
C ARG A 23 5.08 -10.91 4.49
N PHE A 24 4.47 -9.81 4.88
CA PHE A 24 3.80 -8.85 4.01
C PHE A 24 4.40 -7.46 4.19
N ASN A 25 4.79 -6.84 3.10
CA ASN A 25 5.30 -5.47 3.10
C ASN A 25 4.73 -4.69 1.92
N VAL A 26 4.28 -3.48 2.19
CA VAL A 26 3.86 -2.52 1.17
C VAL A 26 4.77 -1.30 1.21
N ASP A 27 5.27 -0.93 0.05
CA ASP A 27 6.05 0.28 -0.17
C ASP A 27 5.38 1.19 -1.21
N LEU A 28 5.52 2.50 -1.03
CA LEU A 28 4.98 3.54 -1.91
C LEU A 28 6.14 4.41 -2.43
N PRO A 29 6.96 3.88 -3.36
CA PRO A 29 8.24 4.50 -3.75
C PRO A 29 8.10 5.83 -4.47
N ALA A 30 6.94 6.16 -5.03
CA ALA A 30 6.73 7.43 -5.73
C ALA A 30 5.25 7.79 -5.89
N ALA A 31 4.98 9.09 -5.97
CA ALA A 31 3.68 9.67 -6.28
C ALA A 31 3.81 10.62 -7.48
N PHE A 32 2.81 10.63 -8.36
CA PHE A 32 2.78 11.40 -9.60
C PHE A 32 1.43 12.07 -9.80
N THR A 33 1.43 13.17 -10.58
CA THR A 33 0.21 13.77 -11.12
C THR A 33 -0.06 13.34 -12.57
N ASP A 34 0.90 12.64 -13.19
CA ASP A 34 0.80 12.11 -14.55
C ASP A 34 0.82 10.57 -14.53
N LEU A 35 -0.23 9.95 -15.07
CA LEU A 35 -0.39 8.49 -15.10
C LEU A 35 0.70 7.80 -15.94
N LYS A 36 1.15 8.43 -17.03
CA LYS A 36 2.16 7.84 -17.90
C LYS A 36 3.51 7.77 -17.17
N ALA A 37 3.88 8.87 -16.48
CA ALA A 37 5.09 8.91 -15.67
C ALA A 37 5.04 7.88 -14.53
N ALA A 38 3.89 7.74 -13.85
CA ALA A 38 3.69 6.72 -12.83
C ALA A 38 3.88 5.30 -13.37
N LYS A 39 3.29 4.98 -14.54
CA LYS A 39 3.45 3.67 -15.20
C LYS A 39 4.90 3.38 -15.59
N GLU A 40 5.63 4.36 -16.12
CA GLU A 40 7.05 4.18 -16.46
C GLU A 40 7.91 3.95 -15.20
N LYS A 41 7.62 4.65 -14.10
CA LYS A 41 8.28 4.37 -12.81
C LYS A 41 7.92 2.97 -12.31
N ALA A 42 6.66 2.57 -12.36
CA ALA A 42 6.20 1.26 -11.91
C ALA A 42 6.93 0.10 -12.61
N LYS A 43 7.18 0.22 -13.93
CA LYS A 43 7.94 -0.78 -14.70
C LYS A 43 9.38 -0.94 -14.25
N ARG A 44 9.94 0.02 -13.52
CA ARG A 44 11.33 0.05 -13.09
C ARG A 44 11.53 -0.22 -11.60
N VAL A 45 10.46 -0.24 -10.80
CA VAL A 45 10.57 -0.33 -9.33
C VAL A 45 11.47 -1.47 -8.90
N LEU A 46 11.24 -2.70 -9.36
CA LEU A 46 12.03 -3.85 -8.92
C LEU A 46 13.48 -3.76 -9.38
N ILE A 47 13.73 -3.22 -10.58
CA ILE A 47 15.08 -2.96 -11.09
C ILE A 47 15.79 -1.89 -10.25
N ASP A 48 15.09 -0.81 -9.93
CA ASP A 48 15.62 0.29 -9.10
C ASP A 48 15.90 -0.19 -7.65
N GLU A 49 15.19 -1.21 -7.18
CA GLU A 49 15.43 -1.90 -5.90
C GLU A 49 16.59 -2.92 -5.96
N GLY A 50 17.20 -3.11 -7.13
CA GLY A 50 18.39 -3.95 -7.31
C GLY A 50 18.11 -5.37 -7.79
N TYR A 51 16.87 -5.70 -8.13
CA TYR A 51 16.54 -6.99 -8.72
C TYR A 51 16.89 -7.02 -10.21
N GLU A 52 17.45 -8.12 -10.68
CA GLU A 52 17.59 -8.41 -12.10
C GLU A 52 16.41 -9.27 -12.58
N LYS A 53 16.03 -9.15 -13.85
CA LYS A 53 14.86 -9.90 -14.36
C LYS A 53 15.02 -11.42 -14.30
N ASP A 54 16.24 -11.91 -14.45
CA ASP A 54 16.59 -13.32 -14.39
C ASP A 54 16.56 -13.90 -12.96
N PHE A 55 16.49 -13.04 -11.93
CA PHE A 55 16.18 -13.47 -10.56
C PHE A 55 14.80 -14.13 -10.46
N PHE A 56 13.83 -13.69 -11.30
CA PHE A 56 12.45 -14.12 -11.20
C PHE A 56 12.15 -15.29 -12.15
N PRO A 57 11.76 -16.48 -11.66
CA PRO A 57 11.19 -17.54 -12.49
C PRO A 57 9.96 -17.12 -13.31
N LEU A 58 9.18 -16.17 -12.77
CA LEU A 58 8.07 -15.51 -13.45
C LEU A 58 8.20 -14.00 -13.30
N TYR A 59 8.23 -13.29 -14.43
CA TYR A 59 8.23 -11.83 -14.47
C TYR A 59 7.39 -11.34 -15.65
N VAL A 60 6.22 -10.79 -15.37
CA VAL A 60 5.30 -10.32 -16.40
C VAL A 60 4.99 -8.83 -16.20
N ILE A 61 4.93 -8.12 -17.32
CA ILE A 61 4.58 -6.70 -17.36
C ILE A 61 3.25 -6.59 -18.10
N ASN A 62 2.33 -5.80 -17.57
CA ASN A 62 1.07 -5.48 -18.21
C ASN A 62 1.31 -4.67 -19.49
N ASP A 63 1.05 -5.29 -20.62
CA ASP A 63 1.13 -4.68 -21.96
C ASP A 63 -0.22 -4.14 -22.46
N GLY A 64 -1.28 -4.24 -21.61
CA GLY A 64 -2.64 -3.85 -21.96
C GLY A 64 -3.42 -4.91 -22.74
N SER A 65 -2.91 -6.15 -22.81
CA SER A 65 -3.61 -7.26 -23.47
C SER A 65 -4.84 -7.70 -22.69
N SER A 66 -5.84 -8.25 -23.40
CA SER A 66 -7.06 -8.81 -22.79
C SER A 66 -6.82 -10.04 -21.91
N ASP A 67 -5.63 -10.64 -22.01
CA ASP A 67 -5.25 -11.86 -21.28
C ASP A 67 -4.61 -11.57 -19.92
N TRP A 68 -4.54 -10.28 -19.52
CA TRP A 68 -4.01 -9.89 -18.22
C TRP A 68 -4.87 -10.44 -17.07
N LYS A 69 -4.27 -11.20 -16.15
CA LYS A 69 -4.96 -11.93 -15.07
C LYS A 69 -4.62 -11.44 -13.66
N HIS A 70 -3.71 -10.46 -13.53
CA HIS A 70 -3.13 -10.12 -12.23
C HIS A 70 -3.81 -8.91 -11.55
N GLY A 71 -4.96 -8.47 -12.09
CA GLY A 71 -5.77 -7.38 -11.54
C GLY A 71 -5.60 -6.04 -12.25
N ASP A 72 -6.61 -5.20 -12.10
CA ASP A 72 -6.61 -3.84 -12.64
C ASP A 72 -5.58 -2.98 -11.91
N GLY A 73 -4.93 -2.08 -12.63
CA GLY A 73 -3.90 -1.22 -12.06
C GLY A 73 -2.54 -1.88 -11.85
N VAL A 74 -2.45 -3.22 -11.87
CA VAL A 74 -1.17 -3.95 -11.74
C VAL A 74 -0.35 -3.81 -13.02
N ILE A 75 0.88 -3.36 -12.85
CA ILE A 75 1.86 -3.14 -13.94
C ILE A 75 2.88 -4.26 -14.01
N ILE A 76 3.35 -4.74 -12.85
CA ILE A 76 4.27 -5.88 -12.75
C ILE A 76 3.70 -6.91 -11.79
N TYR A 77 3.75 -8.17 -12.21
CA TYR A 77 3.59 -9.33 -11.36
C TYR A 77 4.82 -10.22 -11.53
N ALA A 78 5.48 -10.54 -10.41
CA ALA A 78 6.67 -11.38 -10.46
C ALA A 78 6.69 -12.35 -9.26
N GLU A 79 7.27 -13.53 -9.51
CA GLU A 79 7.48 -14.55 -8.48
C GLU A 79 8.97 -14.82 -8.34
N GLY A 80 9.45 -14.82 -7.10
CA GLY A 80 10.81 -15.17 -6.75
C GLY A 80 11.03 -16.68 -6.62
N PRO A 81 12.31 -17.14 -6.54
CA PRO A 81 12.66 -18.57 -6.51
C PRO A 81 12.16 -19.31 -5.27
N SER A 82 11.87 -18.62 -4.19
CA SER A 82 11.32 -19.17 -2.95
C SER A 82 9.80 -18.98 -2.80
N ARG A 83 9.11 -18.65 -3.89
CA ARG A 83 7.69 -18.30 -3.97
C ARG A 83 7.36 -16.93 -3.36
N GLU A 84 8.34 -16.05 -3.28
CA GLU A 84 8.09 -14.65 -2.99
C GLU A 84 7.23 -14.05 -4.08
N LEU A 85 6.23 -13.26 -3.68
CA LEU A 85 5.36 -12.56 -4.61
C LEU A 85 5.71 -11.07 -4.61
N PHE A 86 5.86 -10.50 -5.80
CA PHE A 86 6.03 -9.07 -6.03
C PHE A 86 4.92 -8.57 -6.94
N LYS A 87 4.19 -7.58 -6.48
CA LYS A 87 3.18 -6.89 -7.24
C LYS A 87 3.48 -5.39 -7.24
N VAL A 88 3.61 -4.80 -8.41
CA VAL A 88 3.72 -3.34 -8.57
C VAL A 88 2.49 -2.84 -9.29
N GLU A 89 1.79 -1.91 -8.67
CA GLU A 89 0.52 -1.39 -9.18
C GLU A 89 0.45 0.15 -9.07
N ILE A 90 -0.46 0.73 -9.83
CA ILE A 90 -0.80 2.15 -9.71
C ILE A 90 -2.12 2.25 -8.96
N GLU A 91 -2.08 2.95 -7.85
CA GLU A 91 -3.27 3.30 -7.08
C GLU A 91 -3.59 4.78 -7.28
N THR A 92 -4.85 5.08 -7.56
CA THR A 92 -5.31 6.46 -7.79
C THR A 92 -6.02 6.97 -6.54
N VAL A 93 -5.54 8.06 -5.99
CA VAL A 93 -6.12 8.69 -4.79
C VAL A 93 -6.44 10.17 -5.05
N PRO A 94 -7.42 10.76 -4.36
CA PRO A 94 -7.68 12.20 -4.44
C PRO A 94 -6.47 13.02 -3.99
N ASN A 95 -6.13 14.09 -4.72
CA ASN A 95 -5.10 15.06 -4.34
C ASN A 95 -5.67 16.13 -3.40
N ARG A 96 -6.03 15.76 -2.18
CA ARG A 96 -6.68 16.64 -1.20
C ARG A 96 -5.76 17.76 -0.69
N GLU A 97 -4.45 17.56 -0.78
CA GLU A 97 -3.43 18.52 -0.34
C GLU A 97 -2.98 19.46 -1.48
N GLU A 98 -3.63 19.37 -2.66
CA GLU A 98 -3.31 20.15 -3.85
C GLU A 98 -1.81 20.12 -4.21
N LEU A 99 -1.20 18.92 -4.08
CA LEU A 99 0.23 18.72 -4.31
C LEU A 99 0.57 19.02 -5.76
N GLU A 100 1.63 19.79 -5.96
CA GLU A 100 2.18 20.10 -7.28
C GLU A 100 3.38 19.21 -7.57
N ALA A 101 3.43 18.71 -8.80
CA ALA A 101 4.52 17.90 -9.30
C ALA A 101 5.63 18.77 -9.90
N ASP A 102 6.81 18.19 -10.01
CA ASP A 102 7.91 18.71 -10.79
C ASP A 102 7.66 18.53 -12.31
N GLU A 103 8.65 18.92 -13.14
CA GLU A 103 8.59 18.83 -14.60
C GLU A 103 8.43 17.39 -15.12
N THR A 104 8.74 16.38 -14.29
CA THR A 104 8.59 14.96 -14.61
C THR A 104 7.22 14.41 -14.20
N GLY A 105 6.37 15.23 -13.60
CA GLY A 105 5.08 14.82 -13.04
C GLY A 105 5.18 14.16 -11.67
N ARG A 106 6.37 14.12 -11.04
CA ARG A 106 6.61 13.50 -9.75
C ARG A 106 6.41 14.51 -8.60
N ILE A 107 5.86 14.03 -7.49
CA ILE A 107 5.83 14.79 -6.24
C ILE A 107 7.21 14.65 -5.55
N GLY A 108 7.97 15.74 -5.52
CA GLY A 108 9.36 15.77 -5.06
C GLY A 108 9.54 16.12 -3.58
N ARG A 109 8.59 15.79 -2.72
CA ARG A 109 8.64 16.07 -1.26
C ARG A 109 8.30 14.83 -0.44
N PRO A 110 8.68 14.79 0.86
CA PRO A 110 8.26 13.75 1.77
C PRO A 110 6.75 13.63 1.83
N LEU A 111 6.25 12.41 1.83
CA LEU A 111 4.83 12.09 1.91
C LEU A 111 4.55 11.03 2.98
N HIS A 112 3.39 11.15 3.58
CA HIS A 112 2.85 10.22 4.57
C HIS A 112 1.54 9.65 4.04
N HIS A 113 1.54 8.34 3.76
CA HIS A 113 0.39 7.65 3.20
C HIS A 113 -0.33 6.86 4.29
N ILE A 114 -1.64 7.00 4.35
CA ILE A 114 -2.46 6.14 5.20
C ILE A 114 -2.75 4.87 4.42
N LEU A 115 -2.29 3.74 4.94
CA LEU A 115 -2.51 2.42 4.36
C LEU A 115 -3.47 1.63 5.23
N GLN A 116 -4.59 1.21 4.66
CA GLN A 116 -5.49 0.25 5.27
C GLN A 116 -5.17 -1.14 4.72
N THR A 117 -4.87 -2.09 5.60
CA THR A 117 -4.61 -3.48 5.24
C THR A 117 -5.66 -4.38 5.85
N MET A 118 -6.35 -5.16 5.03
CA MET A 118 -7.30 -6.19 5.43
C MET A 118 -6.61 -7.55 5.41
N ILE A 119 -6.74 -8.31 6.49
CA ILE A 119 -6.17 -9.65 6.65
C ILE A 119 -7.32 -10.65 6.65
N HIS A 120 -7.35 -11.55 5.65
CA HIS A 120 -8.42 -12.52 5.43
C HIS A 120 -8.12 -13.85 6.11
N TYR A 121 -8.24 -13.91 7.45
CA TYR A 121 -8.03 -15.15 8.20
C TYR A 121 -9.10 -16.21 7.96
N ASP A 122 -10.28 -15.81 7.47
CA ASP A 122 -11.37 -16.69 7.05
C ASP A 122 -11.02 -17.50 5.80
N GLU A 123 -10.21 -16.94 4.91
CA GLU A 123 -9.77 -17.58 3.66
C GLU A 123 -8.40 -18.25 3.81
N ASP A 124 -7.49 -17.63 4.58
CA ASP A 124 -6.15 -18.14 4.83
C ASP A 124 -5.72 -17.88 6.28
N ARG A 125 -5.80 -18.92 7.11
CA ARG A 125 -5.43 -18.88 8.54
C ARG A 125 -3.95 -18.51 8.77
N SER A 126 -3.10 -18.58 7.75
CA SER A 126 -1.71 -18.15 7.85
C SER A 126 -1.56 -16.63 7.90
N GLY A 127 -2.63 -15.86 7.55
CA GLY A 127 -2.60 -14.41 7.42
C GLY A 127 -1.74 -13.92 6.24
N SER A 128 -1.46 -14.78 5.26
CA SER A 128 -0.72 -14.41 4.05
C SER A 128 -1.61 -13.69 3.05
N ARG A 129 -2.93 -13.95 3.09
CA ARG A 129 -3.87 -13.26 2.23
C ARG A 129 -4.25 -11.92 2.82
N ARG A 130 -3.73 -10.88 2.20
CA ARG A 130 -3.94 -9.49 2.60
C ARG A 130 -4.19 -8.63 1.39
N ASP A 131 -5.11 -7.69 1.54
CA ASP A 131 -5.34 -6.60 0.60
C ASP A 131 -5.02 -5.27 1.26
N SER A 132 -4.49 -4.33 0.50
CA SER A 132 -4.17 -3.01 1.02
C SER A 132 -4.60 -1.91 0.06
N VAL A 133 -5.15 -0.83 0.61
CA VAL A 133 -5.56 0.36 -0.12
C VAL A 133 -4.98 1.60 0.55
N VAL A 134 -4.70 2.64 -0.24
CA VAL A 134 -4.24 3.93 0.27
C VAL A 134 -5.44 4.84 0.47
N GLU A 135 -5.73 5.20 1.71
CA GLU A 135 -6.88 6.03 2.11
C GLU A 135 -6.61 7.54 2.00
N GLY A 136 -5.34 7.92 1.95
CA GLY A 136 -4.94 9.31 1.82
C GLY A 136 -3.44 9.51 1.81
N THR A 137 -3.03 10.69 1.31
CA THR A 137 -1.64 11.11 1.20
C THR A 137 -1.50 12.53 1.74
N TYR A 138 -0.52 12.74 2.63
CA TYR A 138 -0.33 13.97 3.40
C TYR A 138 1.13 14.41 3.39
N ILE A 139 1.35 15.72 3.53
CA ILE A 139 2.69 16.31 3.73
C ILE A 139 3.07 16.30 5.21
N ASP A 140 2.08 16.46 6.09
CA ASP A 140 2.27 16.48 7.53
C ASP A 140 1.90 15.14 8.16
N ARG A 141 2.84 14.55 8.93
CA ARG A 141 2.65 13.25 9.58
C ARG A 141 1.56 13.27 10.65
N ASN A 142 1.40 14.39 11.35
CA ASN A 142 0.36 14.51 12.36
C ASN A 142 -1.02 14.60 11.73
N ALA A 143 -1.15 15.31 10.59
CA ALA A 143 -2.39 15.34 9.81
C ALA A 143 -2.76 13.94 9.30
N ALA A 144 -1.77 13.20 8.76
CA ALA A 144 -1.96 11.81 8.36
C ALA A 144 -2.42 10.94 9.55
N ARG A 145 -1.78 11.10 10.72
CA ARG A 145 -2.13 10.35 11.93
C ARG A 145 -3.54 10.65 12.42
N ASN A 146 -3.91 11.91 12.50
CA ASN A 146 -5.27 12.29 12.93
C ASN A 146 -6.32 11.67 11.98
N ARG A 147 -6.09 11.73 10.69
CA ARG A 147 -6.99 11.10 9.73
C ARG A 147 -6.98 9.58 9.79
N ALA A 148 -5.82 8.94 10.05
CA ALA A 148 -5.72 7.49 10.20
C ALA A 148 -6.56 6.96 11.37
N LEU A 149 -6.70 7.72 12.47
CA LEU A 149 -7.56 7.39 13.60
C LEU A 149 -9.06 7.42 13.25
N GLU A 150 -9.45 8.14 12.21
CA GLU A 150 -10.85 8.36 11.83
C GLU A 150 -11.26 7.55 10.60
N VAL A 151 -10.33 7.02 9.81
CA VAL A 151 -10.62 6.46 8.48
C VAL A 151 -11.62 5.30 8.51
N LEU A 152 -11.58 4.47 9.54
CA LEU A 152 -12.52 3.35 9.72
C LEU A 152 -13.87 3.81 10.31
N LEU A 153 -13.94 5.03 10.82
CA LEU A 153 -15.14 5.60 11.45
C LEU A 153 -15.96 6.46 10.47
N ASP A 154 -15.57 6.50 9.19
CA ASP A 154 -16.37 7.15 8.16
C ASP A 154 -17.69 6.37 7.94
N GLY A 155 -18.74 6.79 8.63
CA GLY A 155 -20.04 6.13 8.61
C GLY A 155 -20.20 4.96 9.58
N ASN A 156 -19.21 4.72 10.44
CA ASN A 156 -19.23 3.72 11.51
C ASN A 156 -18.90 4.36 12.85
N THR A 157 -19.11 3.61 13.94
CA THR A 157 -18.64 3.92 15.28
C THR A 157 -17.69 2.81 15.76
N LYS A 158 -16.97 3.02 16.86
CA LYS A 158 -16.09 1.98 17.42
C LYS A 158 -16.85 0.73 17.85
N GLU A 159 -18.10 0.89 18.25
CA GLU A 159 -19.00 -0.16 18.69
C GLU A 159 -19.46 -1.09 17.55
N ASP A 160 -19.27 -0.66 16.29
CA ASP A 160 -19.54 -1.48 15.10
C ASP A 160 -18.43 -2.51 14.80
N PHE A 161 -17.38 -2.53 15.63
CA PHE A 161 -16.28 -3.49 15.56
C PHE A 161 -16.28 -4.39 16.80
N ALA A 162 -15.94 -5.66 16.62
CA ALA A 162 -15.77 -6.60 17.72
C ALA A 162 -14.58 -6.20 18.63
N GLU A 163 -13.53 -5.65 18.02
CA GLU A 163 -12.37 -5.04 18.70
C GLU A 163 -11.95 -3.78 17.94
N TYR A 164 -11.53 -2.75 18.69
CA TYR A 164 -11.04 -1.50 18.12
C TYR A 164 -9.97 -0.89 19.03
N ASP A 165 -8.71 -0.99 18.63
CA ASP A 165 -7.57 -0.52 19.38
C ASP A 165 -6.87 0.63 18.66
N GLU A 166 -6.56 1.71 19.39
CA GLU A 166 -5.78 2.86 18.91
C GLU A 166 -4.44 2.89 19.65
N TYR A 167 -3.36 3.05 18.89
CA TYR A 167 -2.01 3.10 19.44
C TYR A 167 -1.50 4.53 19.46
N SER A 168 -1.28 5.07 20.66
CA SER A 168 -0.86 6.48 20.87
C SER A 168 0.60 6.70 20.49
N ASN A 169 1.45 5.69 20.69
CA ASN A 169 2.87 5.73 20.38
C ASN A 169 3.23 4.61 19.40
N GLU A 170 4.27 4.84 18.60
CA GLU A 170 4.77 3.87 17.61
C GLU A 170 5.26 2.56 18.24
N GLU A 171 5.69 2.60 19.49
CA GLU A 171 6.20 1.43 20.23
C GLU A 171 5.09 0.57 20.87
N ASP A 172 3.85 1.09 20.96
CA ASP A 172 2.76 0.43 21.66
C ASP A 172 2.04 -0.64 20.82
N SER A 173 2.18 -0.59 19.50
CA SER A 173 1.49 -1.51 18.60
C SER A 173 2.21 -2.86 18.47
N PRO A 174 1.54 -3.99 18.76
CA PRO A 174 2.11 -5.33 18.54
C PRO A 174 2.23 -5.68 17.04
N PHE A 175 1.64 -4.87 16.15
CA PHE A 175 1.62 -5.09 14.71
C PHE A 175 2.69 -4.31 13.94
N GLY A 176 3.54 -3.57 14.65
CA GLY A 176 4.61 -2.75 14.09
C GLY A 176 4.49 -1.27 14.41
N PRO A 177 5.59 -0.51 14.29
CA PRO A 177 5.68 0.87 14.78
C PRO A 177 4.80 1.87 13.99
N ASP A 178 4.46 1.54 12.75
CA ASP A 178 3.67 2.44 11.90
C ASP A 178 2.15 2.19 11.99
N VAL A 179 1.71 1.16 12.74
CA VAL A 179 0.28 0.85 12.90
C VAL A 179 -0.34 1.78 13.94
N VAL A 180 -1.41 2.45 13.55
CA VAL A 180 -2.14 3.45 14.35
C VAL A 180 -3.44 2.87 14.89
N VAL A 181 -4.12 2.02 14.10
CA VAL A 181 -5.37 1.37 14.48
C VAL A 181 -5.31 -0.12 14.11
N HIS A 182 -5.81 -0.95 15.01
CA HIS A 182 -6.20 -2.33 14.75
C HIS A 182 -7.68 -2.48 15.04
N ALA A 183 -8.42 -3.08 14.11
CA ALA A 183 -9.83 -3.35 14.29
C ALA A 183 -10.19 -4.75 13.79
N ILE A 184 -11.18 -5.37 14.44
CA ILE A 184 -11.75 -6.65 14.04
C ILE A 184 -13.24 -6.45 13.83
N LYS A 185 -13.75 -6.80 12.64
CA LYS A 185 -15.18 -6.80 12.37
C LYS A 185 -15.86 -8.03 12.97
N ASP A 186 -17.18 -7.99 13.13
CA ASP A 186 -17.96 -9.13 13.66
C ASP A 186 -17.80 -10.44 12.87
N ASN A 187 -17.48 -10.34 11.58
CA ASN A 187 -17.18 -11.50 10.73
C ASN A 187 -15.75 -12.06 10.90
N GLY A 188 -14.93 -11.46 11.79
CA GLY A 188 -13.56 -11.88 12.03
C GLY A 188 -12.51 -11.28 11.09
N GLU A 189 -12.93 -10.38 10.17
CA GLU A 189 -11.99 -9.64 9.31
C GLU A 189 -11.13 -8.69 10.14
N ASN A 190 -9.81 -8.83 10.02
CA ASN A 190 -8.85 -7.99 10.71
C ASN A 190 -8.40 -6.84 9.82
N ILE A 191 -8.36 -5.64 10.38
CA ILE A 191 -7.99 -4.42 9.67
C ILE A 191 -6.87 -3.73 10.45
N LEU A 192 -5.80 -3.38 9.73
CA LEU A 192 -4.71 -2.54 10.23
C LEU A 192 -4.73 -1.21 9.47
N VAL A 193 -4.65 -0.11 10.19
CA VAL A 193 -4.40 1.22 9.61
C VAL A 193 -3.01 1.66 10.00
N SER A 194 -2.16 1.91 9.02
CA SER A 194 -0.77 2.29 9.22
C SER A 194 -0.39 3.55 8.44
N ILE A 195 0.73 4.17 8.80
CA ILE A 195 1.29 5.34 8.11
C ILE A 195 2.61 4.94 7.48
N VAL A 196 2.63 4.88 6.14
CA VAL A 196 3.84 4.63 5.36
C VAL A 196 4.46 5.97 4.98
N SER A 197 5.67 6.26 5.48
CA SER A 197 6.37 7.51 5.19
C SER A 197 7.46 7.30 4.14
N LYS A 198 7.54 8.21 3.16
CA LYS A 198 8.58 8.25 2.14
C LYS A 198 9.24 9.62 2.10
N TYR A 199 10.59 9.62 2.07
CA TYR A 199 11.46 10.79 2.10
C TYR A 199 12.27 10.91 0.80
#